data_84268b223b229729a68af421627fd52b
#
_entry.id   84268b223b229729a68af421627fd52b
#
_cell.length_a   1.000
_cell.length_b   1.000
_cell.length_c   1.000
_cell.angle_alpha   90.00
_cell.angle_beta   90.00
_cell.angle_gamma   90.00
#
_symmetry.space_group_name_H-M   'P 1'
#
loop_
_entity.id
_entity.type
_entity.pdbx_description
1 polymer ?
#
loop_
_entity_poly.entity_id
_entity_poly.type
_entity_poly.pdbx_seq_one_letter_code
_entity_poly.pdbx_strand_id
1 'polypeptide(L)'
;CAAEDMAMLSDHGNWVTAIRAGYQLPSVSEGMPLPEAISRTLASIDSHLSTSPTVRTYLAALPKGAGHLCPDSPLDELVSYVASQKGLIDKDDPRRNLDFLVEFIRPVFQFERDMVLQTVLASGASPLEQHLFLVLREVAEAHDALWAKWFAMVVVPYQSLSVADQQNYDTTHKPVLLQYDYSVFTIAPDNAIENRTTWMEAFPAEVGAIVRLLEELADYPEPELAQYFATLSQAYSCTNVAELDQRWTAVDEAWICIPPTSLFVPVHGMESGYEHPQCVSPEMRLDLRTNLERALIETARKGAIEHAEAMAIDPDLVAEARSRLTRIDVGIFTTAFRAGVGLNFRYSGQAVPNRQEVLAKGGRVFVEESSSQRAAKRYRDLCQRHLTADSAVWVVPLIDVTPQVRSTATHEFAHPLGRSAASDAAIGGDGMKIMEEAKATLLGISAAEFVNPSPEHRAELVANMVGRMIRFMVRSELESATFAPYVRENLAAATTLFDSKVLSIGPDGISVD
;
A
#
# COMPACT_ATOMS: atom_id res chain seq x y z
N CYS A 1 -6.97 -4.07 33.99
CA CYS A 1 -7.03 -4.39 32.54
C CYS A 1 -5.97 -3.61 31.77
N ALA A 2 -6.03 -2.26 31.64
CA ALA A 2 -5.07 -1.51 30.80
C ALA A 2 -3.60 -1.63 31.26
N ALA A 3 -3.32 -1.77 32.55
CA ALA A 3 -1.96 -1.92 33.07
C ALA A 3 -1.39 -3.35 32.88
N GLU A 4 -2.25 -4.36 32.93
CA GLU A 4 -1.88 -5.77 32.71
C GLU A 4 -1.70 -6.05 31.20
N ASP A 5 -2.52 -5.45 30.35
CA ASP A 5 -2.40 -5.52 28.90
C ASP A 5 -1.07 -4.88 28.42
N MET A 6 -0.64 -3.79 29.09
CA MET A 6 0.66 -3.14 28.84
C MET A 6 1.86 -3.92 29.36
N ALA A 7 1.73 -4.69 30.42
CA ALA A 7 2.84 -5.52 30.91
C ALA A 7 3.22 -6.63 29.91
N MET A 8 2.26 -7.11 29.12
CA MET A 8 2.51 -8.10 28.07
C MET A 8 3.17 -7.48 26.84
N LEU A 9 2.84 -6.24 26.47
CA LEU A 9 3.51 -5.50 25.40
C LEU A 9 4.94 -5.09 25.81
N SER A 10 5.22 -4.97 27.13
CA SER A 10 6.58 -4.69 27.64
C SER A 10 7.51 -5.90 27.59
N ASP A 11 7.02 -7.10 27.29
CA ASP A 11 7.84 -8.31 27.13
C ASP A 11 8.25 -8.52 25.66
N HIS A 12 8.90 -7.52 25.10
CA HIS A 12 9.37 -7.47 23.72
C HIS A 12 10.25 -8.66 23.34
N GLY A 13 11.13 -9.11 24.26
CA GLY A 13 12.02 -10.26 24.01
C GLY A 13 11.25 -11.56 23.78
N ASN A 14 10.15 -11.78 24.49
CA ASN A 14 9.30 -12.96 24.32
C ASN A 14 8.46 -12.87 23.02
N TRP A 15 8.01 -11.68 22.62
CA TRP A 15 7.31 -11.48 21.36
C TRP A 15 8.18 -11.83 20.16
N VAL A 16 9.41 -11.25 20.07
CA VAL A 16 10.38 -11.55 19.01
C VAL A 16 10.70 -13.05 18.93
N THR A 17 10.82 -13.70 20.10
CA THR A 17 11.04 -15.15 20.17
C THR A 17 9.80 -15.92 19.70
N ALA A 18 8.60 -15.49 20.10
CA ALA A 18 7.34 -16.15 19.77
C ALA A 18 7.05 -16.18 18.26
N ILE A 19 7.29 -15.07 17.54
CA ILE A 19 7.06 -15.00 16.10
C ILE A 19 8.01 -15.90 15.30
N ARG A 20 9.18 -16.21 15.83
CA ARG A 20 10.22 -17.07 15.20
C ARG A 20 10.11 -18.54 15.60
N ALA A 21 9.51 -18.82 16.75
CA ALA A 21 9.51 -20.15 17.35
C ALA A 21 8.78 -21.18 16.49
N GLY A 22 9.52 -22.23 16.09
CA GLY A 22 8.96 -23.34 15.32
C GLY A 22 8.76 -23.06 13.82
N TYR A 23 9.09 -21.86 13.34
CA TYR A 23 9.06 -21.57 11.92
C TYR A 23 10.13 -22.37 11.17
N GLN A 24 9.75 -22.90 10.01
CA GLN A 24 10.66 -23.60 9.10
C GLN A 24 10.52 -22.98 7.70
N LEU A 25 11.67 -22.62 7.13
CA LEU A 25 11.71 -22.10 5.78
C LEU A 25 11.13 -23.14 4.80
N PRO A 26 10.19 -22.77 3.92
CA PRO A 26 9.67 -23.69 2.92
C PRO A 26 10.78 -24.14 1.97
N SER A 27 10.71 -25.39 1.50
CA SER A 27 11.65 -25.89 0.52
C SER A 27 11.52 -25.11 -0.79
N VAL A 28 12.64 -24.59 -1.26
CA VAL A 28 12.77 -23.92 -2.56
C VAL A 28 13.45 -24.90 -3.51
N SER A 29 12.80 -25.23 -4.64
CA SER A 29 13.41 -26.09 -5.65
C SER A 29 14.42 -25.31 -6.48
N GLU A 30 15.49 -25.97 -6.88
CA GLU A 30 16.44 -25.40 -7.83
C GLU A 30 15.73 -24.98 -9.13
N GLY A 31 15.99 -23.75 -9.61
CA GLY A 31 15.34 -23.19 -10.80
C GLY A 31 13.96 -22.56 -10.56
N MET A 32 13.45 -22.53 -9.32
CA MET A 32 12.24 -21.78 -9.03
C MET A 32 12.47 -20.28 -9.23
N PRO A 33 11.60 -19.54 -9.96
CA PRO A 33 11.72 -18.10 -10.09
C PRO A 33 11.75 -17.41 -8.72
N LEU A 34 12.63 -16.43 -8.57
CA LEU A 34 12.83 -15.74 -7.29
C LEU A 34 11.54 -15.11 -6.72
N PRO A 35 10.69 -14.44 -7.53
CA PRO A 35 9.41 -13.93 -7.03
C PRO A 35 8.50 -15.03 -6.45
N GLU A 36 8.45 -16.20 -7.08
CA GLU A 36 7.65 -17.34 -6.61
C GLU A 36 8.20 -17.90 -5.29
N ALA A 37 9.52 -18.04 -5.18
CA ALA A 37 10.16 -18.50 -3.96
C ALA A 37 9.86 -17.56 -2.78
N ILE A 38 9.96 -16.26 -3.00
CA ILE A 38 9.65 -15.23 -2.00
C ILE A 38 8.16 -15.25 -1.65
N SER A 39 7.27 -15.32 -2.64
CA SER A 39 5.81 -15.40 -2.40
C SER A 39 5.44 -16.60 -1.53
N ARG A 40 6.03 -17.77 -1.78
CA ARG A 40 5.85 -18.98 -0.94
C ARG A 40 6.34 -18.76 0.50
N THR A 41 7.48 -18.10 0.66
CA THR A 41 8.03 -17.81 1.99
C THR A 41 7.10 -16.87 2.76
N LEU A 42 6.63 -15.79 2.15
CA LEU A 42 5.71 -14.85 2.78
C LEU A 42 4.37 -15.53 3.14
N ALA A 43 3.81 -16.35 2.25
CA ALA A 43 2.61 -17.13 2.53
C ALA A 43 2.82 -18.14 3.69
N SER A 44 4.00 -18.74 3.77
CA SER A 44 4.37 -19.64 4.87
C SER A 44 4.48 -18.89 6.21
N ILE A 45 5.02 -17.67 6.20
CA ILE A 45 5.08 -16.80 7.39
C ILE A 45 3.67 -16.43 7.84
N ASP A 46 2.82 -15.98 6.93
CA ASP A 46 1.42 -15.65 7.24
C ASP A 46 0.68 -16.86 7.86
N SER A 47 0.88 -18.04 7.30
CA SER A 47 0.31 -19.29 7.84
C SER A 47 0.87 -19.60 9.22
N HIS A 48 2.17 -19.46 9.43
CA HIS A 48 2.83 -19.69 10.73
C HIS A 48 2.31 -18.74 11.79
N LEU A 49 2.23 -17.43 11.49
CA LEU A 49 1.75 -16.43 12.43
C LEU A 49 0.26 -16.64 12.78
N SER A 50 -0.57 -17.04 11.82
CA SER A 50 -1.99 -17.32 12.06
C SER A 50 -2.25 -18.58 12.86
N THR A 51 -1.40 -19.57 12.76
CA THR A 51 -1.58 -20.88 13.44
C THR A 51 -0.80 -21.02 14.75
N SER A 52 0.21 -20.18 14.99
CA SER A 52 1.02 -20.22 16.20
C SER A 52 0.19 -19.92 17.46
N PRO A 53 0.08 -20.86 18.42
CA PRO A 53 -0.67 -20.63 19.67
C PRO A 53 -0.11 -19.47 20.48
N THR A 54 1.22 -19.29 20.46
CA THR A 54 1.89 -18.20 21.19
C THR A 54 1.55 -16.84 20.58
N VAL A 55 1.65 -16.70 19.25
CA VAL A 55 1.26 -15.47 18.55
C VAL A 55 -0.22 -15.15 18.80
N ARG A 56 -1.10 -16.15 18.73
CA ARG A 56 -2.54 -15.98 19.02
C ARG A 56 -2.80 -15.51 20.46
N THR A 57 -2.00 -15.97 21.42
CA THR A 57 -2.11 -15.51 22.82
C THR A 57 -1.77 -14.03 22.93
N TYR A 58 -0.69 -13.56 22.27
CA TYR A 58 -0.36 -12.14 22.21
C TYR A 58 -1.44 -11.31 21.53
N LEU A 59 -1.96 -11.77 20.38
CA LEU A 59 -3.03 -11.07 19.65
C LEU A 59 -4.33 -10.99 20.47
N ALA A 60 -4.68 -12.05 21.22
CA ALA A 60 -5.87 -12.07 22.07
C ALA A 60 -5.78 -11.11 23.27
N ALA A 61 -4.58 -10.72 23.66
CA ALA A 61 -4.35 -9.76 24.75
C ALA A 61 -4.30 -8.30 24.27
N LEU A 62 -4.36 -8.05 22.95
CA LEU A 62 -4.49 -6.69 22.45
C LEU A 62 -5.80 -6.03 22.94
N PRO A 63 -5.83 -4.70 23.08
CA PRO A 63 -7.01 -3.98 23.53
C PRO A 63 -8.29 -4.40 22.78
N LYS A 64 -9.43 -4.46 23.49
CA LYS A 64 -10.69 -5.03 22.97
C LYS A 64 -11.24 -4.37 21.69
N GLY A 65 -10.75 -3.20 21.30
CA GLY A 65 -11.01 -2.61 19.99
C GLY A 65 -10.39 -3.41 18.81
N ALA A 66 -9.41 -4.28 19.08
CA ALA A 66 -8.82 -5.20 18.12
C ALA A 66 -9.68 -6.45 17.81
N GLY A 67 -10.88 -6.56 18.40
CA GLY A 67 -11.77 -7.73 18.26
C GLY A 67 -12.33 -7.99 16.85
N HIS A 68 -11.96 -7.19 15.87
CA HIS A 68 -12.28 -7.41 14.45
C HIS A 68 -11.15 -8.09 13.69
N LEU A 69 -10.04 -8.45 14.36
CA LEU A 69 -8.94 -9.15 13.74
C LEU A 69 -9.41 -10.52 13.24
N CYS A 70 -9.29 -10.74 11.93
CA CYS A 70 -9.56 -12.03 11.34
C CYS A 70 -8.53 -13.04 11.87
N PRO A 71 -8.93 -14.15 12.50
CA PRO A 71 -8.00 -15.12 13.05
C PRO A 71 -7.09 -15.78 12.02
N ASP A 72 -7.46 -15.68 10.72
CA ASP A 72 -6.77 -16.33 9.62
C ASP A 72 -5.72 -15.45 8.91
N SER A 73 -5.61 -14.17 9.27
CA SER A 73 -4.62 -13.25 8.71
C SER A 73 -4.19 -12.20 9.74
N PRO A 74 -3.61 -12.61 10.87
CA PRO A 74 -3.39 -11.74 12.02
C PRO A 74 -2.50 -10.54 11.70
N LEU A 75 -1.48 -10.70 10.85
CA LEU A 75 -0.55 -9.61 10.55
C LEU A 75 -1.21 -8.52 9.69
N ASP A 76 -1.89 -8.89 8.62
CA ASP A 76 -2.54 -7.92 7.73
C ASP A 76 -3.68 -7.19 8.41
N GLU A 77 -4.45 -7.89 9.21
CA GLU A 77 -5.51 -7.29 10.00
C GLU A 77 -4.95 -6.35 11.06
N LEU A 78 -3.87 -6.75 11.72
CA LEU A 78 -3.20 -5.93 12.71
C LEU A 78 -2.63 -4.66 12.08
N VAL A 79 -1.89 -4.76 10.97
CA VAL A 79 -1.34 -3.60 10.24
C VAL A 79 -2.47 -2.73 9.69
N SER A 80 -3.49 -3.32 9.08
CA SER A 80 -4.64 -2.56 8.58
C SER A 80 -5.41 -1.88 9.71
N TYR A 81 -5.52 -2.52 10.86
CA TYR A 81 -6.20 -1.96 12.02
C TYR A 81 -5.40 -0.79 12.59
N VAL A 82 -4.09 -0.90 12.73
CA VAL A 82 -3.23 0.21 13.18
C VAL A 82 -3.28 1.38 12.21
N ALA A 83 -3.23 1.10 10.89
CA ALA A 83 -3.32 2.13 9.86
C ALA A 83 -4.66 2.86 9.83
N SER A 84 -5.76 2.14 10.13
CA SER A 84 -7.11 2.70 10.05
C SER A 84 -7.55 3.44 11.30
N GLN A 85 -6.96 3.13 12.44
CA GLN A 85 -7.36 3.71 13.72
C GLN A 85 -6.24 4.60 14.26
N LYS A 86 -6.32 5.89 13.99
CA LYS A 86 -5.56 6.85 14.77
C LYS A 86 -5.84 6.56 16.25
N GLY A 87 -4.89 5.91 16.94
CA GLY A 87 -5.01 5.60 18.33
C GLY A 87 -5.54 4.20 18.66
N LEU A 88 -4.99 3.16 18.06
CA LEU A 88 -5.29 1.77 18.34
C LEU A 88 -5.17 1.40 19.82
N ILE A 89 -4.05 1.80 20.41
CA ILE A 89 -3.74 1.55 21.82
C ILE A 89 -4.33 2.66 22.69
N ASP A 90 -4.17 3.89 22.22
CA ASP A 90 -4.69 5.07 22.87
C ASP A 90 -4.93 6.15 21.82
N LYS A 91 -6.20 6.47 21.54
CA LYS A 91 -6.55 7.50 20.55
C LYS A 91 -6.13 8.92 20.96
N ASP A 92 -5.86 9.11 22.25
CA ASP A 92 -5.45 10.37 22.83
C ASP A 92 -3.92 10.44 23.04
N ASP A 93 -3.17 9.35 22.76
CA ASP A 93 -1.72 9.28 22.88
C ASP A 93 -1.06 8.69 21.61
N PRO A 94 -0.76 9.54 20.60
CA PRO A 94 -0.08 9.12 19.37
C PRO A 94 1.32 8.53 19.60
N ARG A 95 2.00 8.92 20.67
CA ARG A 95 3.31 8.38 21.03
C ARG A 95 3.21 6.90 21.38
N ARG A 96 2.21 6.52 22.13
CA ARG A 96 1.95 5.12 22.52
C ARG A 96 1.65 4.25 21.30
N ASN A 97 0.99 4.80 20.29
CA ASN A 97 0.76 4.09 19.03
C ASN A 97 2.07 3.86 18.27
N LEU A 98 2.95 4.86 18.22
CA LEU A 98 4.28 4.71 17.63
C LEU A 98 5.09 3.63 18.35
N ASP A 99 5.12 3.66 19.69
CA ASP A 99 5.83 2.67 20.48
C ASP A 99 5.30 1.26 20.19
N PHE A 100 3.98 1.07 20.05
CA PHE A 100 3.38 -0.20 19.63
C PHE A 100 3.85 -0.64 18.24
N LEU A 101 3.87 0.25 17.25
CA LEU A 101 4.36 -0.08 15.90
C LEU A 101 5.82 -0.51 15.92
N VAL A 102 6.65 0.20 16.66
CA VAL A 102 8.09 -0.08 16.76
C VAL A 102 8.38 -1.36 17.54
N GLU A 103 7.68 -1.60 18.63
CA GLU A 103 7.97 -2.73 19.53
C GLU A 103 7.25 -4.02 19.11
N PHE A 104 6.10 -3.90 18.47
CA PHE A 104 5.26 -5.06 18.18
C PHE A 104 5.18 -5.39 16.67
N ILE A 105 5.02 -4.40 15.79
CA ILE A 105 4.86 -4.63 14.35
C ILE A 105 6.21 -4.76 13.67
N ARG A 106 7.15 -3.85 13.91
CA ARG A 106 8.49 -3.89 13.26
C ARG A 106 9.21 -5.24 13.39
N PRO A 107 9.23 -5.94 14.54
CA PRO A 107 9.87 -7.25 14.64
C PRO A 107 9.30 -8.30 13.68
N VAL A 108 8.02 -8.22 13.33
CA VAL A 108 7.41 -9.14 12.37
C VAL A 108 7.95 -8.87 10.97
N PHE A 109 8.05 -7.60 10.56
CA PHE A 109 8.65 -7.25 9.27
C PHE A 109 10.15 -7.55 9.21
N GLN A 110 10.87 -7.39 10.31
CA GLN A 110 12.26 -7.86 10.41
C GLN A 110 12.37 -9.36 10.22
N PHE A 111 11.47 -10.13 10.82
CA PHE A 111 11.39 -11.57 10.62
C PHE A 111 11.07 -11.92 9.15
N GLU A 112 10.11 -11.26 8.52
CA GLU A 112 9.83 -11.43 7.08
C GLU A 112 11.08 -11.17 6.24
N ARG A 113 11.77 -10.05 6.44
CA ARG A 113 13.01 -9.69 5.71
C ARG A 113 14.12 -10.70 5.88
N ASP A 114 14.34 -11.20 7.11
CA ASP A 114 15.32 -12.23 7.40
C ASP A 114 15.01 -13.54 6.65
N MET A 115 13.75 -13.96 6.63
CA MET A 115 13.33 -15.19 5.96
C MET A 115 13.36 -15.05 4.44
N VAL A 116 12.99 -13.90 3.89
CA VAL A 116 13.16 -13.60 2.47
C VAL A 116 14.63 -13.67 2.07
N LEU A 117 15.53 -13.06 2.84
CA LEU A 117 16.97 -13.15 2.59
C LEU A 117 17.47 -14.59 2.62
N GLN A 118 17.06 -15.38 3.61
CA GLN A 118 17.42 -16.82 3.65
C GLN A 118 16.87 -17.58 2.44
N THR A 119 15.68 -17.24 1.95
CA THR A 119 15.10 -17.79 0.72
C THR A 119 15.97 -17.47 -0.49
N VAL A 120 16.39 -16.21 -0.62
CA VAL A 120 17.27 -15.77 -1.72
C VAL A 120 18.60 -16.55 -1.69
N LEU A 121 19.21 -16.68 -0.52
CA LEU A 121 20.46 -17.44 -0.35
C LEU A 121 20.29 -18.92 -0.68
N ALA A 122 19.12 -19.51 -0.41
CA ALA A 122 18.81 -20.92 -0.68
C ALA A 122 18.30 -21.19 -2.10
N SER A 123 17.84 -20.18 -2.85
CA SER A 123 17.21 -20.33 -4.16
C SER A 123 18.19 -20.55 -5.32
N GLY A 124 19.49 -20.42 -5.09
CA GLY A 124 20.49 -20.40 -6.15
C GLY A 124 20.56 -19.06 -6.90
N ALA A 125 20.03 -17.98 -6.33
CA ALA A 125 20.20 -16.62 -6.83
C ALA A 125 21.69 -16.31 -7.05
N SER A 126 22.00 -15.51 -8.06
CA SER A 126 23.38 -15.11 -8.37
C SER A 126 24.02 -14.34 -7.21
N PRO A 127 25.35 -14.34 -7.08
CA PRO A 127 26.04 -13.55 -6.06
C PRO A 127 25.67 -12.07 -6.08
N LEU A 128 25.35 -11.54 -7.24
CA LEU A 128 24.92 -10.16 -7.43
C LEU A 128 23.53 -9.90 -6.87
N GLU A 129 22.56 -10.78 -7.15
CA GLU A 129 21.22 -10.70 -6.57
C GLU A 129 21.27 -10.87 -5.04
N GLN A 130 22.07 -11.81 -4.55
CA GLN A 130 22.28 -11.99 -3.11
C GLN A 130 22.84 -10.71 -2.46
N HIS A 131 23.83 -10.07 -3.10
CA HIS A 131 24.40 -8.80 -2.63
C HIS A 131 23.33 -7.68 -2.61
N LEU A 132 22.55 -7.54 -3.68
CA LEU A 132 21.44 -6.57 -3.74
C LEU A 132 20.47 -6.74 -2.55
N PHE A 133 20.06 -7.98 -2.29
CA PHE A 133 19.14 -8.28 -1.18
C PHE A 133 19.77 -8.01 0.19
N LEU A 134 21.04 -8.31 0.38
CA LEU A 134 21.77 -8.02 1.62
C LEU A 134 21.80 -6.52 1.88
N VAL A 135 22.22 -5.73 0.89
CA VAL A 135 22.31 -4.27 1.04
C VAL A 135 20.91 -3.65 1.26
N LEU A 136 19.93 -4.04 0.45
CA LEU A 136 18.58 -3.47 0.58
C LEU A 136 17.86 -3.89 1.88
N ARG A 137 18.19 -5.05 2.44
CA ARG A 137 17.73 -5.42 3.78
C ARG A 137 18.28 -4.47 4.85
N GLU A 138 19.54 -4.10 4.79
CA GLU A 138 20.15 -3.11 5.70
C GLU A 138 19.59 -1.70 5.48
N VAL A 139 19.34 -1.32 4.21
CA VAL A 139 18.64 -0.06 3.87
C VAL A 139 17.24 -0.04 4.50
N ALA A 140 16.51 -1.15 4.47
CA ALA A 140 15.19 -1.26 5.09
C ALA A 140 15.23 -1.09 6.62
N GLU A 141 16.23 -1.66 7.30
CA GLU A 141 16.43 -1.48 8.75
C GLU A 141 16.72 0.00 9.09
N ALA A 142 17.56 0.65 8.29
CA ALA A 142 17.86 2.07 8.48
C ALA A 142 16.63 2.96 8.22
N HIS A 143 15.77 2.59 7.26
CA HIS A 143 14.50 3.27 7.01
C HIS A 143 13.49 3.11 8.15
N ASP A 144 13.39 1.93 8.76
CA ASP A 144 12.54 1.74 9.94
C ASP A 144 12.98 2.64 11.10
N ALA A 145 14.30 2.78 11.30
CA ALA A 145 14.85 3.66 12.32
C ALA A 145 14.60 5.15 12.00
N LEU A 146 14.80 5.54 10.73
CA LEU A 146 14.53 6.89 10.25
C LEU A 146 13.05 7.24 10.42
N TRP A 147 12.14 6.36 9.96
CA TRP A 147 10.70 6.56 10.05
C TRP A 147 10.23 6.73 11.50
N ALA A 148 10.70 5.91 12.42
CA ALA A 148 10.31 5.99 13.83
C ALA A 148 10.71 7.34 14.46
N LYS A 149 11.91 7.86 14.15
CA LYS A 149 12.38 9.17 14.63
C LYS A 149 11.61 10.33 13.99
N TRP A 150 11.40 10.25 12.67
CA TRP A 150 10.62 11.25 11.94
C TRP A 150 9.17 11.27 12.44
N PHE A 151 8.54 10.10 12.62
CA PHE A 151 7.18 9.99 13.13
C PHE A 151 7.05 10.66 14.51
N ALA A 152 8.01 10.39 15.40
CA ALA A 152 8.05 11.01 16.73
C ALA A 152 8.21 12.52 16.68
N MET A 153 8.97 13.04 15.71
CA MET A 153 9.28 14.47 15.59
C MET A 153 8.18 15.26 14.87
N VAL A 154 7.58 14.69 13.84
CA VAL A 154 6.66 15.39 12.93
C VAL A 154 5.20 14.94 13.11
N VAL A 155 4.95 13.63 13.14
CA VAL A 155 3.59 13.09 13.12
C VAL A 155 2.95 13.14 14.52
N VAL A 156 3.68 12.74 15.56
CA VAL A 156 3.15 12.75 16.94
C VAL A 156 2.71 14.14 17.37
N PRO A 157 3.48 15.23 17.16
CA PRO A 157 3.00 16.58 17.46
C PRO A 157 1.74 16.96 16.69
N TYR A 158 1.66 16.67 15.39
CA TYR A 158 0.48 16.92 14.58
C TYR A 158 -0.76 16.16 15.09
N GLN A 159 -0.61 14.86 15.35
CA GLN A 159 -1.71 14.02 15.86
C GLN A 159 -2.12 14.36 17.29
N SER A 160 -1.25 15.03 18.06
CA SER A 160 -1.56 15.50 19.42
C SER A 160 -2.31 16.85 19.44
N LEU A 161 -2.46 17.51 18.30
CA LEU A 161 -3.29 18.72 18.20
C LEU A 161 -4.76 18.40 18.47
N SER A 162 -5.50 19.36 19.02
CA SER A 162 -6.96 19.23 19.11
C SER A 162 -7.58 19.12 17.72
N VAL A 163 -8.77 18.56 17.61
CA VAL A 163 -9.47 18.45 16.31
C VAL A 163 -9.62 19.82 15.63
N ALA A 164 -9.90 20.87 16.42
CA ALA A 164 -10.01 22.24 15.89
C ALA A 164 -8.68 22.77 15.37
N ASP A 165 -7.58 22.50 16.10
CA ASP A 165 -6.23 22.93 15.69
C ASP A 165 -5.75 22.12 14.48
N GLN A 166 -6.05 20.82 14.38
CA GLN A 166 -5.76 20.02 13.18
C GLN A 166 -6.51 20.57 11.96
N GLN A 167 -7.80 20.90 12.10
CA GLN A 167 -8.58 21.51 11.01
C GLN A 167 -8.00 22.87 10.59
N ASN A 168 -7.58 23.70 11.53
CA ASN A 168 -6.93 24.99 11.25
C ASN A 168 -5.59 24.77 10.54
N TYR A 169 -4.78 23.84 11.04
CA TYR A 169 -3.49 23.48 10.45
C TYR A 169 -3.68 22.99 9.00
N ASP A 170 -4.58 22.06 8.78
CA ASP A 170 -4.88 21.50 7.46
C ASP A 170 -5.35 22.60 6.48
N THR A 171 -6.22 23.50 6.95
CA THR A 171 -6.70 24.62 6.11
C THR A 171 -5.56 25.56 5.72
N THR A 172 -4.60 25.79 6.62
CA THR A 172 -3.52 26.76 6.41
C THR A 172 -2.36 26.16 5.60
N HIS A 173 -2.05 24.87 5.80
CA HIS A 173 -0.81 24.26 5.32
C HIS A 173 -1.01 23.11 4.33
N LYS A 174 -2.24 22.61 4.12
CA LYS A 174 -2.50 21.48 3.22
C LYS A 174 -2.00 21.79 1.80
N PRO A 175 -1.21 20.90 1.22
CA PRO A 175 -0.68 21.12 -0.12
C PRO A 175 -1.79 21.15 -1.16
N VAL A 176 -1.63 22.02 -2.13
CA VAL A 176 -2.48 22.05 -3.32
C VAL A 176 -1.95 20.99 -4.30
N LEU A 177 -2.84 20.11 -4.77
CA LEU A 177 -2.53 19.15 -5.84
C LEU A 177 -1.31 18.23 -5.57
N LEU A 178 -1.24 17.61 -4.38
CA LEU A 178 -0.18 16.63 -4.05
C LEU A 178 1.25 17.21 -4.05
N GLN A 179 1.42 18.51 -3.90
CA GLN A 179 2.73 19.14 -3.71
C GLN A 179 3.17 19.02 -2.25
N TYR A 180 3.73 17.87 -1.90
CA TYR A 180 4.20 17.62 -0.53
C TYR A 180 5.51 18.34 -0.23
N ASP A 181 5.70 18.62 1.07
CA ASP A 181 6.95 19.17 1.59
C ASP A 181 7.97 18.03 1.81
N TYR A 182 9.12 18.17 1.20
CA TYR A 182 10.22 17.19 1.30
C TYR A 182 11.21 17.54 2.42
N SER A 183 10.98 18.62 3.18
CA SER A 183 11.79 18.96 4.34
C SER A 183 11.28 18.29 5.62
N VAL A 184 12.15 18.17 6.60
CA VAL A 184 11.79 17.88 7.98
C VAL A 184 11.53 19.20 8.70
N PHE A 185 10.50 19.27 9.52
CA PHE A 185 10.12 20.47 10.24
C PHE A 185 9.48 20.15 11.59
N THR A 186 9.29 21.16 12.42
CA THR A 186 8.53 21.09 13.68
C THR A 186 7.28 21.96 13.61
N ILE A 187 6.29 21.64 14.44
CA ILE A 187 5.06 22.42 14.57
C ILE A 187 5.16 23.22 15.87
N ALA A 188 5.07 24.54 15.76
CA ALA A 188 5.04 25.45 16.89
C ALA A 188 3.67 25.43 17.61
N PRO A 189 3.57 25.93 18.85
CA PRO A 189 2.32 25.98 19.62
C PRO A 189 1.18 26.78 18.96
N ASP A 190 1.51 27.70 18.05
CA ASP A 190 0.56 28.47 17.25
C ASP A 190 0.21 27.81 15.90
N ASN A 191 0.59 26.55 15.72
CA ASN A 191 0.44 25.75 14.50
C ASN A 191 1.30 26.25 13.30
N ALA A 192 2.29 27.11 13.53
CA ALA A 192 3.24 27.50 12.50
C ALA A 192 4.24 26.39 12.22
N ILE A 193 4.72 26.30 10.97
CA ILE A 193 5.81 25.40 10.59
C ILE A 193 7.12 26.12 10.86
N GLU A 194 7.96 25.49 11.66
CA GLU A 194 9.27 26.01 12.06
C GLU A 194 10.39 25.01 11.79
N ASN A 195 11.62 25.51 11.89
CA ASN A 195 12.84 24.69 11.86
C ASN A 195 12.92 23.75 10.65
N ARG A 196 12.56 24.25 9.45
CA ARG A 196 12.74 23.48 8.22
C ARG A 196 14.19 23.12 8.02
N THR A 197 14.47 21.82 7.86
CA THR A 197 15.80 21.27 7.70
C THR A 197 15.78 20.10 6.71
N THR A 198 16.94 19.62 6.32
CA THR A 198 17.07 18.45 5.45
C THR A 198 17.04 17.16 6.26
N TRP A 199 16.80 16.04 5.57
CA TRP A 199 16.83 14.71 6.19
C TRP A 199 18.20 14.38 6.78
N MET A 200 19.29 14.73 6.08
CA MET A 200 20.65 14.52 6.53
C MET A 200 20.97 15.32 7.80
N GLU A 201 20.48 16.54 7.90
CA GLU A 201 20.70 17.37 9.08
C GLU A 201 19.85 16.94 10.28
N ALA A 202 18.60 16.55 10.04
CA ALA A 202 17.69 16.12 11.10
C ALA A 202 18.07 14.73 11.67
N PHE A 203 18.51 13.81 10.82
CA PHE A 203 18.75 12.40 11.15
C PHE A 203 20.08 11.89 10.58
N PRO A 204 21.22 12.49 10.94
CA PRO A 204 22.52 12.22 10.28
C PRO A 204 22.99 10.77 10.42
N ALA A 205 22.63 10.07 11.49
CA ALA A 205 23.04 8.68 11.70
C ALA A 205 22.27 7.72 10.78
N GLU A 206 20.94 7.83 10.71
CA GLU A 206 20.07 6.99 9.91
C GLU A 206 20.25 7.27 8.43
N VAL A 207 20.18 8.53 8.05
CA VAL A 207 20.36 8.97 6.65
C VAL A 207 21.77 8.69 6.16
N GLY A 208 22.79 8.93 7.00
CA GLY A 208 24.17 8.59 6.67
C GLY A 208 24.38 7.06 6.47
N ALA A 209 23.64 6.22 7.20
CA ALA A 209 23.66 4.77 6.96
C ALA A 209 23.01 4.42 5.60
N ILE A 210 21.83 5.00 5.30
CA ILE A 210 21.13 4.80 4.02
C ILE A 210 22.04 5.23 2.86
N VAL A 211 22.66 6.41 2.93
CA VAL A 211 23.53 6.95 1.89
C VAL A 211 24.68 5.98 1.58
N ARG A 212 25.41 5.54 2.60
CA ARG A 212 26.53 4.59 2.41
C ARG A 212 26.10 3.29 1.75
N LEU A 213 24.97 2.71 2.17
CA LEU A 213 24.45 1.48 1.62
C LEU A 213 24.00 1.64 0.16
N LEU A 214 23.37 2.77 -0.18
CA LEU A 214 22.98 3.08 -1.56
C LEU A 214 24.20 3.31 -2.47
N GLU A 215 25.28 3.89 -1.95
CA GLU A 215 26.55 4.06 -2.68
C GLU A 215 27.17 2.70 -3.07
N GLU A 216 27.00 1.64 -2.27
CA GLU A 216 27.43 0.29 -2.62
C GLU A 216 26.67 -0.27 -3.85
N LEU A 217 25.46 0.23 -4.13
CA LEU A 217 24.64 -0.19 -5.26
C LEU A 217 24.78 0.75 -6.49
N ALA A 218 25.54 1.83 -6.38
CA ALA A 218 25.74 2.78 -7.49
C ALA A 218 26.51 2.17 -8.69
N ASP A 219 27.22 1.06 -8.47
CA ASP A 219 27.93 0.30 -9.50
C ASP A 219 27.18 -0.99 -9.91
N TYR A 220 25.86 -1.10 -9.59
CA TYR A 220 25.07 -2.26 -9.97
C TYR A 220 25.04 -2.43 -11.50
N PRO A 221 25.13 -3.66 -12.05
CA PRO A 221 25.29 -3.87 -13.50
C PRO A 221 24.11 -3.44 -14.38
N GLU A 222 22.90 -3.29 -13.83
CA GLU A 222 21.80 -2.64 -14.55
C GLU A 222 21.95 -1.12 -14.45
N PRO A 223 22.31 -0.40 -15.55
CA PRO A 223 22.68 1.02 -15.47
C PRO A 223 21.58 1.92 -14.91
N GLU A 224 20.31 1.61 -15.20
CA GLU A 224 19.17 2.39 -14.76
C GLU A 224 18.93 2.21 -13.25
N LEU A 225 19.12 1.00 -12.72
CA LEU A 225 19.09 0.75 -11.28
C LEU A 225 20.26 1.41 -10.57
N ALA A 226 21.48 1.32 -11.13
CA ALA A 226 22.65 1.99 -10.59
C ALA A 226 22.46 3.51 -10.54
N GLN A 227 21.96 4.10 -11.62
CA GLN A 227 21.64 5.53 -11.70
C GLN A 227 20.57 5.93 -10.66
N TYR A 228 19.53 5.10 -10.50
CA TYR A 228 18.50 5.34 -9.50
C TYR A 228 19.09 5.34 -8.08
N PHE A 229 19.89 4.34 -7.70
CA PHE A 229 20.50 4.28 -6.37
C PHE A 229 21.46 5.45 -6.11
N ALA A 230 22.26 5.82 -7.10
CA ALA A 230 23.15 6.99 -7.01
C ALA A 230 22.36 8.29 -6.82
N THR A 231 21.26 8.47 -7.56
CA THR A 231 20.42 9.67 -7.45
C THR A 231 19.69 9.71 -6.11
N LEU A 232 19.21 8.58 -5.62
CA LEU A 232 18.56 8.44 -4.31
C LEU A 232 19.55 8.77 -3.16
N SER A 233 20.79 8.27 -3.24
CA SER A 233 21.86 8.62 -2.30
C SER A 233 22.11 10.14 -2.26
N GLN A 234 22.16 10.80 -3.43
CA GLN A 234 22.34 12.24 -3.56
C GLN A 234 21.15 13.02 -2.98
N ALA A 235 19.92 12.55 -3.10
CA ALA A 235 18.75 13.21 -2.52
C ALA A 235 18.77 13.14 -0.99
N TYR A 236 19.09 11.96 -0.43
CA TYR A 236 19.25 11.82 1.02
C TYR A 236 20.41 12.63 1.59
N SER A 237 21.54 12.72 0.88
CA SER A 237 22.72 13.49 1.31
C SER A 237 22.57 15.01 1.16
N CYS A 238 21.44 15.49 0.63
CA CYS A 238 21.20 16.92 0.45
C CYS A 238 21.22 17.66 1.80
N THR A 239 21.96 18.78 1.87
CA THR A 239 22.06 19.67 3.03
C THR A 239 21.49 21.07 2.78
N ASN A 240 20.80 21.26 1.65
CA ASN A 240 20.15 22.52 1.30
C ASN A 240 18.65 22.33 1.11
N VAL A 241 17.84 22.86 2.02
CA VAL A 241 16.36 22.76 1.97
C VAL A 241 15.80 23.24 0.62
N ALA A 242 16.39 24.31 0.03
CA ALA A 242 15.90 24.85 -1.23
C ALA A 242 16.12 23.92 -2.44
N GLU A 243 16.99 22.92 -2.33
CA GLU A 243 17.27 21.94 -3.39
C GLU A 243 16.46 20.65 -3.24
N LEU A 244 15.81 20.40 -2.09
CA LEU A 244 15.16 19.11 -1.80
C LEU A 244 14.17 18.72 -2.87
N ASP A 245 13.28 19.61 -3.27
CA ASP A 245 12.26 19.32 -4.28
C ASP A 245 12.88 18.90 -5.61
N GLN A 246 13.91 19.62 -6.07
CA GLN A 246 14.64 19.27 -7.30
C GLN A 246 15.37 17.92 -7.17
N ARG A 247 15.96 17.63 -6.01
CA ARG A 247 16.67 16.36 -5.77
C ARG A 247 15.71 15.18 -5.81
N TRP A 248 14.56 15.28 -5.16
CA TRP A 248 13.55 14.23 -5.17
C TRP A 248 12.85 14.10 -6.53
N THR A 249 12.67 15.19 -7.27
CA THR A 249 12.22 15.12 -8.67
C THR A 249 13.20 14.31 -9.54
N ALA A 250 14.51 14.52 -9.35
CA ALA A 250 15.52 13.75 -10.08
C ALA A 250 15.49 12.24 -9.71
N VAL A 251 15.17 11.89 -8.47
CA VAL A 251 14.98 10.49 -8.07
C VAL A 251 13.80 9.87 -8.82
N ASP A 252 12.66 10.55 -8.85
CA ASP A 252 11.47 10.10 -9.58
C ASP A 252 11.77 9.93 -11.07
N GLU A 253 12.50 10.87 -11.68
CA GLU A 253 12.91 10.79 -13.09
C GLU A 253 13.84 9.61 -13.36
N ALA A 254 14.83 9.35 -12.49
CA ALA A 254 15.69 8.18 -12.61
C ALA A 254 14.89 6.88 -12.44
N TRP A 255 13.93 6.87 -11.51
CA TRP A 255 13.13 5.69 -11.21
C TRP A 255 12.21 5.26 -12.36
N ILE A 256 11.55 6.20 -13.06
CA ILE A 256 10.72 5.86 -14.22
C ILE A 256 11.53 5.34 -15.41
N CYS A 257 12.86 5.54 -15.42
CA CYS A 257 13.76 5.00 -16.42
C CYS A 257 14.11 3.52 -16.19
N ILE A 258 13.84 2.95 -15.01
CA ILE A 258 14.07 1.51 -14.78
C ILE A 258 13.24 0.71 -15.79
N PRO A 259 13.85 -0.21 -16.59
CA PRO A 259 13.15 -0.87 -17.66
C PRO A 259 11.95 -1.71 -17.20
N PRO A 260 10.88 -1.82 -17.99
CA PRO A 260 9.78 -2.76 -17.72
C PRO A 260 10.20 -4.23 -17.68
N THR A 261 11.42 -4.53 -18.15
CA THR A 261 12.01 -5.87 -18.14
C THR A 261 12.85 -6.14 -16.90
N SER A 262 13.15 -5.12 -16.09
CA SER A 262 13.89 -5.32 -14.84
C SER A 262 13.09 -6.21 -13.88
N LEU A 263 13.78 -7.18 -13.28
CA LEU A 263 13.20 -8.03 -12.24
C LEU A 263 12.95 -7.23 -10.96
N PHE A 264 13.88 -6.33 -10.62
CA PHE A 264 13.89 -5.56 -9.39
C PHE A 264 13.34 -4.15 -9.61
N VAL A 265 12.37 -3.77 -8.80
CA VAL A 265 11.81 -2.42 -8.83
C VAL A 265 11.76 -1.91 -7.38
N PRO A 266 12.84 -1.30 -6.90
CA PRO A 266 12.82 -0.64 -5.60
C PRO A 266 11.90 0.57 -5.67
N VAL A 267 11.14 0.81 -4.60
CA VAL A 267 10.35 2.03 -4.41
C VAL A 267 11.02 2.83 -3.30
N HIS A 268 11.30 4.07 -3.60
CA HIS A 268 11.95 4.97 -2.66
C HIS A 268 10.92 5.66 -1.75
N GLY A 269 11.40 6.05 -0.62
CA GLY A 269 10.62 6.35 0.51
C GLY A 269 10.11 7.75 0.71
N MET A 270 9.71 8.49 -0.29
CA MET A 270 9.16 9.84 -0.09
C MET A 270 7.93 10.04 -0.96
N GLU A 271 6.96 9.10 -0.82
CA GLU A 271 5.88 9.04 -1.78
C GLU A 271 4.63 9.82 -1.40
N SER A 272 4.27 9.91 -0.14
CA SER A 272 2.94 10.44 0.14
C SER A 272 2.72 10.93 1.56
N GLY A 273 1.75 11.81 1.71
CA GLY A 273 1.28 12.34 2.98
C GLY A 273 0.28 11.42 3.70
N TYR A 274 0.60 10.14 3.88
CA TYR A 274 -0.31 9.20 4.57
C TYR A 274 -0.46 9.48 6.06
N GLU A 275 0.62 9.87 6.70
CA GLU A 275 0.67 10.03 8.16
C GLU A 275 0.58 11.50 8.58
N HIS A 276 0.96 12.39 7.66
CA HIS A 276 0.89 13.83 7.84
C HIS A 276 0.35 14.49 6.55
N PRO A 277 -0.56 15.48 6.65
CA PRO A 277 -1.27 16.01 5.46
C PRO A 277 -0.37 16.80 4.49
N GLN A 278 0.79 17.24 4.93
CA GLN A 278 1.65 18.13 4.16
C GLN A 278 2.99 17.52 3.76
N CYS A 279 3.60 16.70 4.60
CA CYS A 279 4.92 16.16 4.32
C CYS A 279 4.89 14.71 3.85
N VAL A 280 5.95 14.35 3.15
CA VAL A 280 6.18 12.98 2.72
C VAL A 280 6.59 12.09 3.88
N SER A 281 6.23 10.82 3.80
CA SER A 281 6.57 9.80 4.80
C SER A 281 7.73 8.94 4.30
N PRO A 282 8.76 8.67 5.13
CA PRO A 282 9.84 7.75 4.74
C PRO A 282 9.28 6.35 4.46
N GLU A 283 9.51 5.84 3.25
CA GLU A 283 9.12 4.51 2.80
C GLU A 283 10.29 3.85 2.09
N MET A 284 10.42 2.56 2.23
CA MET A 284 11.27 1.75 1.37
C MET A 284 10.57 0.43 1.06
N ARG A 285 10.57 0.04 -0.21
CA ARG A 285 10.04 -1.22 -0.67
C ARG A 285 10.91 -1.80 -1.78
N LEU A 286 11.09 -3.11 -1.78
CA LEU A 286 11.66 -3.84 -2.91
C LEU A 286 10.59 -4.76 -3.48
N ASP A 287 10.16 -4.44 -4.70
CA ASP A 287 9.22 -5.23 -5.47
C ASP A 287 9.95 -6.03 -6.54
N LEU A 288 9.54 -7.28 -6.71
CA LEU A 288 10.01 -8.15 -7.78
C LEU A 288 8.88 -8.38 -8.79
N ARG A 289 9.16 -8.12 -10.05
CA ARG A 289 8.21 -8.36 -11.13
C ARG A 289 7.95 -9.85 -11.29
N THR A 290 6.68 -10.23 -11.28
CA THR A 290 6.25 -11.60 -11.56
C THR A 290 5.99 -11.80 -13.05
N ASN A 291 6.04 -13.06 -13.50
CA ASN A 291 5.64 -13.42 -14.87
C ASN A 291 4.13 -13.59 -15.03
N LEU A 292 3.37 -13.39 -13.94
CA LEU A 292 1.94 -13.57 -13.94
C LEU A 292 1.25 -12.53 -14.84
N GLU A 293 0.60 -13.03 -15.87
CA GLU A 293 -0.49 -12.38 -16.60
C GLU A 293 -0.23 -10.99 -17.22
N ARG A 294 0.97 -10.76 -17.76
CA ARG A 294 1.22 -9.55 -18.57
C ARG A 294 0.13 -9.32 -19.63
N ALA A 295 -0.37 -10.40 -20.24
CA ALA A 295 -1.46 -10.35 -21.21
C ALA A 295 -2.78 -9.84 -20.61
N LEU A 296 -3.09 -10.18 -19.36
CA LEU A 296 -4.28 -9.70 -18.65
C LEU A 296 -4.19 -8.18 -18.42
N ILE A 297 -3.04 -7.71 -18.01
CA ILE A 297 -2.80 -6.28 -17.75
C ILE A 297 -2.88 -5.46 -19.04
N GLU A 298 -2.29 -5.93 -20.12
CA GLU A 298 -2.39 -5.26 -21.43
C GLU A 298 -3.84 -5.26 -21.94
N THR A 299 -4.57 -6.34 -21.71
CA THR A 299 -6.00 -6.40 -22.03
C THR A 299 -6.81 -5.41 -21.21
N ALA A 300 -6.52 -5.27 -19.91
CA ALA A 300 -7.19 -4.30 -19.04
C ALA A 300 -6.91 -2.85 -19.49
N ARG A 301 -5.65 -2.53 -19.84
CA ARG A 301 -5.26 -1.22 -20.38
C ARG A 301 -6.01 -0.88 -21.67
N LYS A 302 -5.98 -1.79 -22.62
CA LYS A 302 -6.67 -1.64 -23.89
C LYS A 302 -8.17 -1.42 -23.68
N GLY A 303 -8.77 -2.24 -22.83
CA GLY A 303 -10.19 -2.15 -22.49
C GLY A 303 -10.57 -0.81 -21.86
N ALA A 304 -9.75 -0.27 -20.96
CA ALA A 304 -10.00 1.03 -20.37
C ALA A 304 -10.08 2.14 -21.43
N ILE A 305 -9.17 2.13 -22.42
CA ILE A 305 -9.15 3.11 -23.51
C ILE A 305 -10.35 2.93 -24.43
N GLU A 306 -10.59 1.73 -24.94
CA GLU A 306 -11.70 1.43 -25.87
C GLU A 306 -13.06 1.68 -25.23
N HIS A 307 -13.21 1.39 -23.95
CA HIS A 307 -14.43 1.70 -23.20
C HIS A 307 -14.65 3.21 -23.08
N ALA A 308 -13.61 3.98 -22.78
CA ALA A 308 -13.73 5.44 -22.71
C ALA A 308 -14.13 6.07 -24.05
N GLU A 309 -13.64 5.52 -25.17
CA GLU A 309 -14.06 5.91 -26.53
C GLU A 309 -15.53 5.56 -26.79
N ALA A 310 -15.96 4.37 -26.40
CA ALA A 310 -17.35 3.90 -26.56
C ALA A 310 -18.35 4.70 -25.72
N MET A 311 -17.94 5.19 -24.56
CA MET A 311 -18.77 6.05 -23.70
C MET A 311 -18.90 7.48 -24.21
N ALA A 312 -18.30 7.81 -25.36
CA ALA A 312 -18.30 9.17 -25.92
C ALA A 312 -17.77 10.24 -24.92
N ILE A 313 -16.81 9.87 -24.10
CA ILE A 313 -16.03 10.82 -23.30
C ILE A 313 -15.33 11.77 -24.28
N ASP A 314 -15.17 13.02 -23.88
CA ASP A 314 -14.52 14.05 -24.69
C ASP A 314 -13.26 13.49 -25.40
N PRO A 315 -13.19 13.55 -26.75
CA PRO A 315 -12.08 12.97 -27.52
C PRO A 315 -10.70 13.49 -27.09
N ASP A 316 -10.60 14.74 -26.64
CA ASP A 316 -9.32 15.32 -26.18
C ASP A 316 -8.89 14.68 -24.85
N LEU A 317 -9.85 14.46 -23.94
CA LEU A 317 -9.58 13.74 -22.68
C LEU A 317 -9.21 12.27 -22.91
N VAL A 318 -9.83 11.61 -23.87
CA VAL A 318 -9.47 10.23 -24.25
C VAL A 318 -8.08 10.18 -24.87
N ALA A 319 -7.73 11.12 -25.73
CA ALA A 319 -6.40 11.21 -26.34
C ALA A 319 -5.31 11.45 -25.28
N GLU A 320 -5.56 12.33 -24.32
CA GLU A 320 -4.66 12.59 -23.20
C GLU A 320 -4.50 11.33 -22.32
N ALA A 321 -5.60 10.67 -21.94
CA ALA A 321 -5.57 9.43 -21.17
C ALA A 321 -4.81 8.31 -21.91
N ARG A 322 -5.04 8.14 -23.21
CA ARG A 322 -4.29 7.20 -24.06
C ARG A 322 -2.80 7.48 -24.02
N SER A 323 -2.41 8.76 -24.18
CA SER A 323 -1.01 9.19 -24.14
C SER A 323 -0.36 8.87 -22.78
N ARG A 324 -1.07 9.09 -21.67
CA ARG A 324 -0.60 8.74 -20.33
C ARG A 324 -0.48 7.23 -20.15
N LEU A 325 -1.51 6.46 -20.48
CA LEU A 325 -1.56 5.01 -20.30
C LEU A 325 -0.50 4.26 -21.13
N THR A 326 -0.08 4.80 -22.28
CA THR A 326 1.00 4.20 -23.09
C THR A 326 2.38 4.40 -22.48
N ARG A 327 2.56 5.40 -21.60
CA ARG A 327 3.83 5.70 -20.92
C ARG A 327 3.92 5.09 -19.53
N ILE A 328 2.83 4.48 -19.03
CA ILE A 328 2.79 3.85 -17.73
C ILE A 328 3.17 2.39 -17.88
N ASP A 329 4.24 1.99 -17.18
CA ASP A 329 4.57 0.58 -16.99
C ASP A 329 3.61 0.00 -15.96
N VAL A 330 3.02 -1.15 -16.26
CA VAL A 330 2.11 -1.85 -15.36
C VAL A 330 2.61 -3.26 -15.15
N GLY A 331 2.67 -3.67 -13.90
CA GLY A 331 3.13 -5.00 -13.55
C GLY A 331 2.48 -5.57 -12.31
N ILE A 332 2.52 -6.89 -12.23
CA ILE A 332 2.21 -7.62 -11.01
C ILE A 332 3.54 -7.89 -10.30
N PHE A 333 3.56 -7.60 -9.01
CA PHE A 333 4.77 -7.66 -8.21
C PHE A 333 4.57 -8.49 -6.95
N THR A 334 5.67 -9.14 -6.52
CA THR A 334 5.82 -9.68 -5.18
C THR A 334 6.71 -8.72 -4.39
N THR A 335 6.20 -8.17 -3.30
CA THR A 335 6.98 -7.30 -2.43
C THR A 335 7.85 -8.13 -1.50
N ALA A 336 9.17 -8.05 -1.69
CA ALA A 336 10.14 -8.79 -0.88
C ALA A 336 10.42 -8.09 0.45
N PHE A 337 10.61 -6.76 0.41
CA PHE A 337 10.92 -5.95 1.59
C PHE A 337 9.99 -4.75 1.69
N ARG A 338 9.65 -4.40 2.94
CA ARG A 338 8.94 -3.17 3.31
C ARG A 338 9.59 -2.58 4.54
N ALA A 339 9.64 -1.26 4.61
CA ALA A 339 10.15 -0.51 5.74
C ALA A 339 9.54 0.90 5.81
N GLY A 340 9.74 1.58 6.92
CA GLY A 340 9.20 2.91 7.13
C GLY A 340 7.67 2.91 7.18
N VAL A 341 7.02 3.70 6.35
CA VAL A 341 5.54 3.74 6.30
C VAL A 341 4.92 2.39 5.98
N GLY A 342 5.67 1.49 5.34
CA GLY A 342 5.28 0.10 5.10
C GLY A 342 4.98 -0.69 6.38
N LEU A 343 5.47 -0.28 7.55
CA LEU A 343 5.10 -0.85 8.84
C LEU A 343 3.63 -0.60 9.17
N ASN A 344 3.08 0.48 8.66
CA ASN A 344 1.74 0.97 8.97
C ASN A 344 0.75 0.75 7.81
N PHE A 345 1.23 0.51 6.61
CA PHE A 345 0.41 0.48 5.41
C PHE A 345 0.83 -0.59 4.40
N ARG A 346 -0.15 -1.33 3.83
CA ARG A 346 0.05 -2.28 2.72
C ARG A 346 -0.81 -1.90 1.53
N TYR A 347 -0.20 -1.81 0.36
CA TYR A 347 -0.89 -1.49 -0.88
C TYR A 347 -1.44 -2.76 -1.55
N SER A 348 -2.61 -2.63 -2.19
CA SER A 348 -3.12 -3.65 -3.13
C SER A 348 -2.78 -3.28 -4.55
N GLY A 349 -2.84 -1.97 -4.84
CA GLY A 349 -2.40 -1.34 -6.07
C GLY A 349 -1.86 0.05 -5.73
N GLN A 350 -1.00 0.58 -6.57
CA GLN A 350 -0.44 1.92 -6.44
C GLN A 350 0.02 2.44 -7.79
N ALA A 351 -0.32 3.68 -8.09
CA ALA A 351 0.20 4.42 -9.24
C ALA A 351 1.20 5.47 -8.77
N VAL A 352 2.42 5.43 -9.28
CA VAL A 352 3.52 6.33 -8.91
C VAL A 352 4.35 6.74 -10.13
N PRO A 353 5.04 7.88 -10.11
CA PRO A 353 5.18 8.83 -9.00
C PRO A 353 3.97 9.76 -8.85
N ASN A 354 3.87 10.43 -7.69
CA ASN A 354 2.79 11.39 -7.43
C ASN A 354 3.04 12.77 -8.08
N ARG A 355 4.26 13.07 -8.52
CA ARG A 355 4.61 14.33 -9.19
C ARG A 355 4.04 14.38 -10.60
N GLN A 356 3.18 15.36 -10.86
CA GLN A 356 2.48 15.46 -12.15
C GLN A 356 3.43 15.69 -13.33
N GLU A 357 4.49 16.48 -13.15
CA GLU A 357 5.51 16.73 -14.20
C GLU A 357 6.33 15.48 -14.54
N VAL A 358 6.55 14.57 -13.57
CA VAL A 358 7.23 13.29 -13.83
C VAL A 358 6.26 12.29 -14.40
N LEU A 359 5.04 12.20 -13.87
CA LEU A 359 3.97 11.33 -14.37
C LEU A 359 3.64 11.62 -15.85
N ALA A 360 3.79 12.89 -16.29
CA ALA A 360 3.65 13.26 -17.69
C ALA A 360 4.73 12.63 -18.60
N LYS A 361 5.89 12.27 -18.04
CA LYS A 361 6.99 11.60 -18.76
C LYS A 361 6.88 10.08 -18.72
N GLY A 362 6.25 9.53 -17.69
CA GLY A 362 6.06 8.10 -17.47
C GLY A 362 5.67 7.81 -16.03
N GLY A 363 5.36 6.56 -15.74
CA GLY A 363 4.99 6.14 -14.40
C GLY A 363 4.91 4.63 -14.31
N ARG A 364 4.55 4.14 -13.14
CA ARG A 364 4.36 2.72 -12.90
C ARG A 364 3.13 2.47 -12.07
N VAL A 365 2.37 1.46 -12.47
CA VAL A 365 1.26 0.93 -11.70
C VAL A 365 1.69 -0.43 -11.16
N PHE A 366 1.66 -0.54 -9.85
CA PHE A 366 1.89 -1.78 -9.13
C PHE A 366 0.57 -2.47 -8.82
N VAL A 367 0.50 -3.77 -9.09
CA VAL A 367 -0.51 -4.66 -8.54
C VAL A 367 0.21 -5.68 -7.68
N GLU A 368 0.00 -5.66 -6.38
CA GLU A 368 0.66 -6.58 -5.47
C GLU A 368 -0.06 -7.90 -5.40
N GLU A 369 0.63 -8.99 -5.78
CA GLU A 369 0.07 -10.33 -5.87
C GLU A 369 -0.41 -10.84 -4.51
N SER A 370 0.41 -10.72 -3.47
CA SER A 370 0.07 -11.23 -2.14
C SER A 370 -1.11 -10.49 -1.51
N SER A 371 -1.23 -9.19 -1.73
CA SER A 371 -2.41 -8.41 -1.32
C SER A 371 -3.67 -8.86 -2.06
N SER A 372 -3.56 -9.17 -3.36
CA SER A 372 -4.67 -9.70 -4.15
C SER A 372 -5.10 -11.08 -3.66
N GLN A 373 -4.17 -11.96 -3.33
CA GLN A 373 -4.44 -13.27 -2.73
C GLN A 373 -5.18 -13.14 -1.38
N ARG A 374 -4.69 -12.25 -0.51
CA ARG A 374 -5.31 -11.97 0.79
C ARG A 374 -6.69 -11.34 0.65
N ALA A 375 -6.85 -10.40 -0.28
CA ALA A 375 -8.14 -9.78 -0.56
C ALA A 375 -9.17 -10.82 -1.04
N ALA A 376 -8.80 -11.66 -1.99
CA ALA A 376 -9.67 -12.74 -2.48
C ALA A 376 -10.07 -13.71 -1.36
N LYS A 377 -9.11 -14.15 -0.52
CA LYS A 377 -9.41 -14.98 0.65
C LYS A 377 -10.39 -14.28 1.59
N ARG A 378 -10.12 -13.04 1.96
CA ARG A 378 -10.99 -12.25 2.85
C ARG A 378 -12.40 -12.08 2.29
N TYR A 379 -12.53 -11.80 0.99
CA TYR A 379 -13.83 -11.67 0.36
C TYR A 379 -14.62 -12.98 0.40
N ARG A 380 -13.95 -14.12 0.14
CA ARG A 380 -14.59 -15.44 0.29
C ARG A 380 -15.11 -15.65 1.70
N ASP A 381 -14.26 -15.40 2.72
CA ASP A 381 -14.61 -15.60 4.14
C ASP A 381 -15.78 -14.70 4.57
N LEU A 382 -15.79 -13.45 4.12
CA LEU A 382 -16.88 -12.52 4.41
C LEU A 382 -18.18 -12.91 3.68
N CYS A 383 -18.10 -13.27 2.41
CA CYS A 383 -19.25 -13.74 1.66
C CYS A 383 -19.84 -15.01 2.30
N GLN A 384 -18.98 -15.95 2.74
CA GLN A 384 -19.43 -17.16 3.43
C GLN A 384 -20.18 -16.88 4.75
N ARG A 385 -19.84 -15.79 5.45
CA ARG A 385 -20.46 -15.42 6.73
C ARG A 385 -21.73 -14.58 6.57
N HIS A 386 -21.81 -13.75 5.56
CA HIS A 386 -22.82 -12.71 5.45
C HIS A 386 -23.85 -12.93 4.35
N LEU A 387 -23.54 -13.79 3.35
CA LEU A 387 -24.51 -14.17 2.34
C LEU A 387 -25.41 -15.28 2.84
N THR A 388 -26.62 -15.35 2.29
CA THR A 388 -27.48 -16.54 2.43
C THR A 388 -26.78 -17.77 1.85
N ALA A 389 -27.13 -18.97 2.31
CA ALA A 389 -26.52 -20.22 1.84
C ALA A 389 -26.62 -20.36 0.31
N ASP A 390 -27.77 -20.03 -0.26
CA ASP A 390 -28.02 -20.11 -1.70
C ASP A 390 -27.11 -19.15 -2.50
N SER A 391 -26.94 -17.90 -2.02
CA SER A 391 -26.04 -16.93 -2.66
C SER A 391 -24.57 -17.30 -2.48
N ALA A 392 -24.17 -17.77 -1.30
CA ALA A 392 -22.78 -18.15 -1.03
C ALA A 392 -22.31 -19.31 -1.94
N VAL A 393 -23.18 -20.27 -2.26
CA VAL A 393 -22.87 -21.42 -3.12
C VAL A 393 -22.35 -21.02 -4.50
N TRP A 394 -22.86 -19.93 -5.09
CA TRP A 394 -22.39 -19.49 -6.40
C TRP A 394 -21.40 -18.31 -6.35
N VAL A 395 -21.52 -17.40 -5.36
CA VAL A 395 -20.63 -16.22 -5.26
C VAL A 395 -19.22 -16.61 -4.82
N VAL A 396 -19.11 -17.41 -3.75
CA VAL A 396 -17.81 -17.73 -3.12
C VAL A 396 -16.83 -18.42 -4.09
N PRO A 397 -17.23 -19.39 -4.92
CA PRO A 397 -16.32 -20.02 -5.87
C PRO A 397 -15.77 -19.10 -6.97
N LEU A 398 -16.45 -18.00 -7.26
CA LEU A 398 -16.04 -17.03 -8.28
C LEU A 398 -15.03 -15.98 -7.77
N ILE A 399 -14.85 -15.89 -6.46
CA ILE A 399 -13.88 -14.97 -5.86
C ILE A 399 -12.51 -15.64 -5.86
N ASP A 400 -11.61 -15.16 -6.74
CA ASP A 400 -10.24 -15.69 -6.81
C ASP A 400 -9.23 -14.57 -7.10
N VAL A 401 -7.94 -14.92 -7.11
CA VAL A 401 -6.81 -14.00 -7.28
C VAL A 401 -6.86 -13.31 -8.65
N THR A 402 -7.08 -14.07 -9.72
CA THR A 402 -7.12 -13.53 -11.09
C THR A 402 -8.19 -12.46 -11.29
N PRO A 403 -9.47 -12.69 -10.91
CA PRO A 403 -10.48 -11.63 -10.93
C PRO A 403 -10.10 -10.42 -10.04
N GLN A 404 -9.47 -10.65 -8.89
CA GLN A 404 -9.02 -9.57 -8.00
C GLN A 404 -7.91 -8.72 -8.63
N VAL A 405 -6.89 -9.35 -9.22
CA VAL A 405 -5.81 -8.66 -9.95
C VAL A 405 -6.38 -7.85 -11.11
N ARG A 406 -7.30 -8.43 -11.89
CA ARG A 406 -7.98 -7.76 -13.01
C ARG A 406 -8.76 -6.53 -12.53
N SER A 407 -9.53 -6.69 -11.47
CA SER A 407 -10.31 -5.60 -10.87
C SER A 407 -9.41 -4.46 -10.39
N THR A 408 -8.30 -4.78 -9.73
CA THR A 408 -7.32 -3.77 -9.30
C THR A 408 -6.66 -3.08 -10.51
N ALA A 409 -6.21 -3.85 -11.51
CA ALA A 409 -5.57 -3.28 -12.70
C ALA A 409 -6.52 -2.35 -13.48
N THR A 410 -7.77 -2.74 -13.69
CA THR A 410 -8.75 -1.90 -14.39
C THR A 410 -9.11 -0.66 -13.59
N HIS A 411 -9.16 -0.74 -12.26
CA HIS A 411 -9.34 0.41 -11.39
C HIS A 411 -8.19 1.42 -11.55
N GLU A 412 -6.95 0.97 -11.48
CA GLU A 412 -5.76 1.83 -11.65
C GLU A 412 -5.71 2.48 -13.04
N PHE A 413 -6.06 1.74 -14.09
CA PHE A 413 -6.16 2.30 -15.45
C PHE A 413 -7.30 3.31 -15.63
N ALA A 414 -8.32 3.25 -14.80
CA ALA A 414 -9.42 4.18 -14.86
C ALA A 414 -9.12 5.55 -14.20
N HIS A 415 -8.08 5.65 -13.37
CA HIS A 415 -7.69 6.92 -12.76
C HIS A 415 -7.39 8.05 -13.77
N PRO A 416 -6.61 7.86 -14.84
CA PRO A 416 -6.38 8.92 -15.81
C PRO A 416 -7.57 9.24 -16.73
N LEU A 417 -8.60 8.37 -16.77
CA LEU A 417 -9.76 8.57 -17.66
C LEU A 417 -10.64 9.71 -17.19
N GLY A 418 -11.07 10.57 -18.13
CA GLY A 418 -12.01 11.67 -17.87
C GLY A 418 -11.49 12.75 -16.91
N ARG A 419 -10.19 12.85 -16.73
CA ARG A 419 -9.53 13.79 -15.82
C ARG A 419 -8.79 14.88 -16.60
N SER A 420 -8.97 16.14 -16.16
CA SER A 420 -8.23 17.29 -16.67
C SER A 420 -7.80 18.20 -15.52
N ALA A 421 -6.81 19.05 -15.75
CA ALA A 421 -6.40 20.06 -14.78
C ALA A 421 -7.54 21.00 -14.38
N ALA A 422 -8.47 21.26 -15.29
CA ALA A 422 -9.65 22.08 -15.02
C ALA A 422 -10.64 21.39 -14.07
N SER A 423 -10.89 20.08 -14.25
CA SER A 423 -11.73 19.31 -13.34
C SER A 423 -11.11 19.19 -11.95
N ASP A 424 -9.79 18.99 -11.87
CA ASP A 424 -9.05 18.90 -10.63
C ASP A 424 -9.14 20.22 -9.82
N ALA A 425 -8.99 21.34 -10.49
CA ALA A 425 -9.13 22.66 -9.87
C ALA A 425 -10.56 22.98 -9.42
N ALA A 426 -11.58 22.51 -10.16
CA ALA A 426 -12.99 22.80 -9.88
C ALA A 426 -13.54 22.02 -8.67
N ILE A 427 -13.06 20.78 -8.45
CA ILE A 427 -13.62 19.87 -7.42
C ILE A 427 -12.94 20.08 -6.07
N GLY A 428 -11.66 20.45 -6.07
CA GLY A 428 -10.87 20.64 -4.84
C GLY A 428 -10.46 19.33 -4.14
N GLY A 429 -9.54 19.42 -3.16
CA GLY A 429 -8.76 18.28 -2.66
C GLY A 429 -9.55 17.07 -2.12
N ASP A 430 -10.45 17.24 -1.13
CA ASP A 430 -11.10 16.07 -0.48
C ASP A 430 -12.26 15.53 -1.30
N GLY A 431 -13.02 16.40 -1.95
CA GLY A 431 -14.06 15.99 -2.91
C GLY A 431 -13.44 15.22 -4.08
N MET A 432 -12.26 15.64 -4.52
CA MET A 432 -11.53 15.00 -5.60
C MET A 432 -11.13 13.56 -5.28
N LYS A 433 -10.60 13.27 -4.09
CA LYS A 433 -10.26 11.90 -3.71
C LYS A 433 -11.46 10.95 -3.76
N ILE A 434 -12.59 11.36 -3.20
CA ILE A 434 -13.81 10.54 -3.17
C ILE A 434 -14.33 10.28 -4.59
N MET A 435 -14.42 11.33 -5.41
CA MET A 435 -14.90 11.20 -6.78
C MET A 435 -13.95 10.40 -7.67
N GLU A 436 -12.65 10.56 -7.47
CA GLU A 436 -11.61 9.86 -8.22
C GLU A 436 -11.65 8.35 -7.96
N GLU A 437 -11.76 7.94 -6.70
CA GLU A 437 -11.87 6.53 -6.34
C GLU A 437 -13.18 5.90 -6.84
N ALA A 438 -14.31 6.62 -6.68
CA ALA A 438 -15.60 6.16 -7.19
C ALA A 438 -15.59 6.03 -8.71
N LYS A 439 -15.04 7.02 -9.42
CA LYS A 439 -14.88 6.99 -10.88
C LYS A 439 -13.98 5.81 -11.30
N ALA A 440 -12.81 5.65 -10.68
CA ALA A 440 -11.89 4.59 -11.02
C ALA A 440 -12.51 3.20 -10.83
N THR A 441 -13.26 2.99 -9.77
CA THR A 441 -13.98 1.72 -9.54
C THR A 441 -15.07 1.48 -10.58
N LEU A 442 -15.96 2.46 -10.81
CA LEU A 442 -17.08 2.29 -11.74
C LEU A 442 -16.62 2.12 -13.19
N LEU A 443 -15.68 2.96 -13.64
CA LEU A 443 -15.10 2.84 -14.99
C LEU A 443 -14.28 1.57 -15.14
N GLY A 444 -13.54 1.15 -14.09
CA GLY A 444 -12.77 -0.08 -14.10
C GLY A 444 -13.64 -1.32 -14.26
N ILE A 445 -14.75 -1.42 -13.53
CA ILE A 445 -15.72 -2.52 -13.65
C ILE A 445 -16.34 -2.53 -15.04
N SER A 446 -16.79 -1.36 -15.50
CA SER A 446 -17.42 -1.22 -16.81
C SER A 446 -16.46 -1.53 -17.96
N ALA A 447 -15.19 -1.13 -17.86
CA ALA A 447 -14.15 -1.47 -18.81
C ALA A 447 -13.82 -2.96 -18.83
N ALA A 448 -13.79 -3.60 -17.65
CA ALA A 448 -13.56 -5.04 -17.56
C ALA A 448 -14.69 -5.84 -18.22
N GLU A 449 -15.94 -5.43 -18.03
CA GLU A 449 -17.11 -6.03 -18.71
C GLU A 449 -17.08 -5.78 -20.22
N PHE A 450 -16.71 -4.57 -20.65
CA PHE A 450 -16.62 -4.21 -22.05
C PHE A 450 -15.65 -5.10 -22.84
N VAL A 451 -14.49 -5.42 -22.22
CA VAL A 451 -13.47 -6.27 -22.84
C VAL A 451 -13.91 -7.74 -22.96
N ASN A 452 -14.65 -8.23 -21.98
CA ASN A 452 -15.13 -9.61 -21.97
C ASN A 452 -16.59 -9.66 -21.48
N PRO A 453 -17.56 -9.49 -22.37
CA PRO A 453 -18.98 -9.45 -22.01
C PRO A 453 -19.60 -10.83 -21.74
N SER A 454 -18.78 -11.88 -21.50
CA SER A 454 -19.32 -13.20 -21.21
C SER A 454 -20.09 -13.22 -19.88
N PRO A 455 -21.14 -14.05 -19.76
CA PRO A 455 -21.88 -14.21 -18.51
C PRO A 455 -20.99 -14.64 -17.35
N GLU A 456 -20.04 -15.53 -17.60
CA GLU A 456 -19.10 -16.06 -16.60
C GLU A 456 -18.22 -14.95 -16.06
N HIS A 457 -17.66 -14.13 -16.95
CA HIS A 457 -16.81 -13.00 -16.54
C HIS A 457 -17.61 -11.94 -15.77
N ARG A 458 -18.84 -11.67 -16.19
CA ARG A 458 -19.75 -10.76 -15.47
C ARG A 458 -20.03 -11.28 -14.05
N ALA A 459 -20.29 -12.58 -13.91
CA ALA A 459 -20.49 -13.21 -12.61
C ALA A 459 -19.25 -13.09 -11.71
N GLU A 460 -18.03 -13.27 -12.24
CA GLU A 460 -16.78 -13.03 -11.50
C GLU A 460 -16.66 -11.57 -11.01
N LEU A 461 -16.96 -10.60 -11.88
CA LEU A 461 -16.91 -9.18 -11.51
C LEU A 461 -17.92 -8.86 -10.40
N VAL A 462 -19.15 -9.35 -10.52
CA VAL A 462 -20.20 -9.16 -9.49
C VAL A 462 -19.77 -9.81 -8.19
N ALA A 463 -19.28 -11.03 -8.20
CA ALA A 463 -18.83 -11.74 -6.99
C ALA A 463 -17.73 -10.97 -6.25
N ASN A 464 -16.71 -10.47 -6.97
CA ASN A 464 -15.65 -9.68 -6.39
C ASN A 464 -16.15 -8.33 -5.85
N MET A 465 -17.07 -7.67 -6.56
CA MET A 465 -17.69 -6.42 -6.09
C MET A 465 -18.51 -6.64 -4.82
N VAL A 466 -19.30 -7.71 -4.74
CA VAL A 466 -20.06 -8.09 -3.53
C VAL A 466 -19.10 -8.32 -2.36
N GLY A 467 -18.02 -9.07 -2.55
CA GLY A 467 -17.02 -9.30 -1.52
C GLY A 467 -16.36 -8.00 -1.04
N ARG A 468 -16.00 -7.11 -1.96
CA ARG A 468 -15.44 -5.79 -1.64
C ARG A 468 -16.45 -4.93 -0.85
N MET A 469 -17.70 -4.89 -1.28
CA MET A 469 -18.76 -4.15 -0.59
C MET A 469 -18.98 -4.64 0.83
N ILE A 470 -19.13 -5.95 1.03
CA ILE A 470 -19.31 -6.53 2.36
C ILE A 470 -18.12 -6.15 3.25
N ARG A 471 -16.88 -6.22 2.75
CA ARG A 471 -15.69 -5.81 3.49
C ARG A 471 -15.80 -4.39 4.03
N PHE A 472 -16.22 -3.43 3.20
CA PHE A 472 -16.33 -2.05 3.62
C PHE A 472 -17.58 -1.75 4.46
N MET A 473 -18.67 -2.50 4.27
CA MET A 473 -19.89 -2.37 5.10
C MET A 473 -19.70 -2.87 6.52
N VAL A 474 -18.90 -3.93 6.75
CA VAL A 474 -18.66 -4.47 8.10
C VAL A 474 -17.56 -3.70 8.84
N ARG A 475 -16.86 -2.79 8.18
CA ARG A 475 -15.88 -1.91 8.82
C ARG A 475 -16.59 -0.69 9.42
N SER A 476 -16.38 -0.46 10.71
CA SER A 476 -16.88 0.72 11.45
C SER A 476 -16.07 2.01 11.18
N GLU A 477 -15.24 2.05 10.14
CA GLU A 477 -14.19 3.04 9.92
C GLU A 477 -14.62 4.23 9.04
N LEU A 478 -15.89 4.63 9.11
CA LEU A 478 -16.41 5.81 8.41
C LEU A 478 -15.67 7.12 8.75
N GLU A 479 -15.00 7.15 9.89
CA GLU A 479 -14.28 8.32 10.40
C GLU A 479 -12.80 8.37 9.97
N SER A 480 -12.26 7.29 9.39
CA SER A 480 -10.87 7.28 8.91
C SER A 480 -10.73 8.09 7.62
N ALA A 481 -9.93 9.14 7.63
CA ALA A 481 -9.65 9.96 6.45
C ALA A 481 -9.08 9.14 5.26
N THR A 482 -8.34 8.08 5.55
CA THR A 482 -7.74 7.19 4.54
C THR A 482 -8.76 6.26 3.90
N PHE A 483 -9.69 5.69 4.68
CA PHE A 483 -10.66 4.70 4.19
C PHE A 483 -12.05 5.26 3.89
N ALA A 484 -12.37 6.46 4.38
CA ALA A 484 -13.66 7.09 4.15
C ALA A 484 -14.07 7.19 2.67
N PRO A 485 -13.17 7.52 1.71
CA PRO A 485 -13.50 7.51 0.30
C PRO A 485 -14.00 6.14 -0.17
N TYR A 486 -13.28 5.07 0.16
CA TYR A 486 -13.62 3.69 -0.24
C TYR A 486 -14.91 3.21 0.44
N VAL A 487 -15.14 3.54 1.71
CA VAL A 487 -16.38 3.20 2.40
C VAL A 487 -17.57 3.89 1.75
N ARG A 488 -17.47 5.18 1.45
CA ARG A 488 -18.56 5.95 0.80
C ARG A 488 -18.85 5.44 -0.60
N GLU A 489 -17.83 5.16 -1.39
CA GLU A 489 -17.96 4.56 -2.71
C GLU A 489 -18.72 3.22 -2.65
N ASN A 490 -18.27 2.31 -1.77
CA ASN A 490 -18.90 0.99 -1.64
C ASN A 490 -20.31 1.04 -1.05
N LEU A 491 -20.61 2.01 -0.18
CA LEU A 491 -21.98 2.24 0.28
C LEU A 491 -22.88 2.75 -0.86
N ALA A 492 -22.39 3.64 -1.72
CA ALA A 492 -23.14 4.11 -2.88
C ALA A 492 -23.42 2.97 -3.87
N ALA A 493 -22.41 2.13 -4.14
CA ALA A 493 -22.57 0.94 -4.97
C ALA A 493 -23.57 -0.05 -4.34
N ALA A 494 -23.48 -0.32 -3.04
CA ALA A 494 -24.41 -1.18 -2.32
C ALA A 494 -25.85 -0.64 -2.43
N THR A 495 -26.06 0.65 -2.18
CA THR A 495 -27.38 1.29 -2.31
C THR A 495 -27.96 1.07 -3.71
N THR A 496 -27.16 1.28 -4.75
CA THR A 496 -27.59 1.05 -6.14
C THR A 496 -28.01 -0.41 -6.38
N LEU A 497 -27.27 -1.37 -5.85
CA LEU A 497 -27.60 -2.78 -6.00
C LEU A 497 -28.84 -3.20 -5.18
N PHE A 498 -29.07 -2.60 -4.01
CA PHE A 498 -30.29 -2.81 -3.25
C PHE A 498 -31.51 -2.19 -3.94
N ASP A 499 -31.39 -0.98 -4.47
CA ASP A 499 -32.46 -0.30 -5.19
C ASP A 499 -32.84 -1.03 -6.49
N SER A 500 -31.87 -1.60 -7.17
CA SER A 500 -32.06 -2.42 -8.38
C SER A 500 -32.49 -3.87 -8.10
N LYS A 501 -32.60 -4.25 -6.81
CA LYS A 501 -32.95 -5.59 -6.33
C LYS A 501 -31.96 -6.70 -6.71
N VAL A 502 -30.76 -6.34 -7.09
CA VAL A 502 -29.64 -7.30 -7.23
C VAL A 502 -29.21 -7.81 -5.87
N LEU A 503 -29.32 -6.97 -4.84
CA LEU A 503 -29.11 -7.37 -3.45
C LEU A 503 -30.39 -7.19 -2.63
N SER A 504 -30.59 -8.10 -1.69
CA SER A 504 -31.62 -7.98 -0.65
C SER A 504 -31.10 -8.42 0.70
N ILE A 505 -31.65 -7.86 1.80
CA ILE A 505 -31.28 -8.23 3.18
C ILE A 505 -32.47 -8.92 3.81
N GLY A 506 -32.27 -10.14 4.28
CA GLY A 506 -33.23 -10.93 5.03
C GLY A 506 -32.69 -11.37 6.41
N PRO A 507 -33.50 -12.12 7.18
CA PRO A 507 -33.08 -12.61 8.49
C PRO A 507 -31.88 -13.58 8.40
N ASP A 508 -31.69 -14.26 7.28
CA ASP A 508 -30.65 -15.27 7.05
C ASP A 508 -29.40 -14.70 6.37
N GLY A 509 -29.37 -13.40 6.08
CA GLY A 509 -28.23 -12.71 5.48
C GLY A 509 -28.57 -11.90 4.23
N ILE A 510 -27.53 -11.62 3.44
CA ILE A 510 -27.63 -10.90 2.18
C ILE A 510 -27.86 -11.90 1.05
N SER A 511 -28.91 -11.71 0.26
CA SER A 511 -29.15 -12.46 -0.98
C SER A 511 -28.63 -11.67 -2.18
N VAL A 512 -28.08 -12.38 -3.15
CA VAL A 512 -27.64 -11.88 -4.44
C VAL A 512 -28.48 -12.60 -5.51
N ASP A 513 -29.21 -11.85 -6.31
CA ASP A 513 -30.10 -12.36 -7.39
C ASP A 513 -29.41 -12.36 -8.75
#